data_5625a05c4345d76140cf2c8af53e9a1b
#
_entry.id   5625a05c4345d76140cf2c8af53e9a1b
#
_cell.length_a   1.000
_cell.length_b   1.000
_cell.length_c   1.000
_cell.angle_alpha   90.00
_cell.angle_beta   90.00
_cell.angle_gamma   90.00
#
_symmetry.space_group_name_H-M   'P 1'
#
loop_
_entity.id
_entity.type
_entity.pdbx_description
1 polymer ?
#
loop_
_entity_poly.entity_id
_entity_poly.type
_entity_poly.pdbx_seq_one_letter_code
_entity_poly.pdbx_strand_id
1 'polypeptide(L)'
;LLIGRNFDFYVGDEFAKNKLVEFIEPENGIPYLSVSWPGMIGVVSGMNKEGITVTINAGKSKIPLTAKTPISFVTREILQYATTIDEAIAIAKKRKVFVSESILVGSANDKNAVIIEVSPDNFGVYRVENSSKVFCTNHFQSEAYKNDKRNQKQIVESHSEYRYEKLQELLQEN
;
A
#
# COMPACT_ATOMS: atom_id res chain seq x y z
N LEU A 1 -8.95 -11.36 9.41
CA LEU A 1 -8.64 -10.44 8.32
C LEU A 1 -8.31 -11.22 7.06
N LEU A 2 -8.94 -10.88 5.93
CA LEU A 2 -8.65 -11.46 4.61
C LEU A 2 -8.25 -10.32 3.67
N ILE A 3 -7.17 -10.50 2.92
CA ILE A 3 -6.70 -9.53 1.93
C ILE A 3 -6.54 -10.23 0.59
N GLY A 4 -7.25 -9.73 -0.43
CA GLY A 4 -7.07 -10.10 -1.83
C GLY A 4 -6.30 -9.01 -2.57
N ARG A 5 -5.34 -9.38 -3.43
CA ARG A 5 -4.53 -8.40 -4.16
C ARG A 5 -4.12 -8.88 -5.54
N ASN A 6 -4.23 -8.00 -6.52
CA ASN A 6 -3.55 -8.08 -7.82
C ASN A 6 -2.38 -7.11 -7.87
N PHE A 7 -1.24 -7.55 -8.41
CA PHE A 7 -0.12 -6.69 -8.74
C PHE A 7 0.08 -6.73 -10.26
N ASP A 8 -0.38 -5.68 -10.94
CA ASP A 8 -0.37 -5.53 -12.38
C ASP A 8 0.57 -4.39 -12.81
N PHE A 9 1.85 -4.66 -12.75
CA PHE A 9 2.89 -3.73 -13.18
C PHE A 9 3.64 -4.35 -14.35
N TYR A 10 3.48 -3.78 -15.54
CA TYR A 10 4.11 -4.30 -16.74
C TYR A 10 5.44 -3.60 -17.04
N VAL A 11 6.51 -4.36 -16.96
CA VAL A 11 7.88 -3.99 -17.37
C VAL A 11 8.52 -5.07 -18.25
N GLY A 12 7.72 -5.84 -18.96
CA GLY A 12 8.12 -6.97 -19.79
C GLY A 12 7.71 -8.32 -19.18
N ASP A 13 7.62 -9.34 -20.03
CA ASP A 13 7.13 -10.67 -19.66
C ASP A 13 7.99 -11.38 -18.61
N GLU A 14 9.29 -11.08 -18.58
CA GLU A 14 10.23 -11.66 -17.63
C GLU A 14 9.91 -11.24 -16.18
N PHE A 15 9.33 -10.05 -15.98
CA PHE A 15 8.94 -9.58 -14.65
C PHE A 15 7.82 -10.43 -14.01
N ALA A 16 7.00 -11.08 -14.82
CA ALA A 16 5.97 -11.98 -14.35
C ALA A 16 6.50 -13.35 -13.88
N LYS A 17 7.77 -13.68 -14.20
CA LYS A 17 8.41 -14.95 -13.88
C LYS A 17 9.18 -14.89 -12.56
N ASN A 18 9.55 -16.07 -12.04
CA ASN A 18 10.49 -16.23 -10.91
C ASN A 18 10.11 -15.43 -9.65
N LYS A 19 8.82 -15.36 -9.32
CA LYS A 19 8.39 -14.78 -8.05
C LYS A 19 8.82 -15.65 -6.87
N LEU A 20 9.14 -15.00 -5.77
CA LEU A 20 9.56 -15.63 -4.53
C LEU A 20 8.53 -15.36 -3.43
N VAL A 21 8.36 -16.34 -2.55
CA VAL A 21 7.80 -16.13 -1.23
C VAL A 21 8.96 -16.20 -0.25
N GLU A 22 9.26 -15.08 0.39
CA GLU A 22 10.41 -14.91 1.26
C GLU A 22 9.96 -14.90 2.72
N PHE A 23 10.60 -15.72 3.55
CA PHE A 23 10.46 -15.67 4.99
C PHE A 23 11.70 -14.99 5.54
N ILE A 24 11.52 -13.84 6.15
CA ILE A 24 12.62 -12.99 6.61
C ILE A 24 12.57 -12.89 8.13
N GLU A 25 13.66 -13.27 8.76
CA GLU A 25 13.91 -13.15 10.21
C GLU A 25 15.01 -12.12 10.43
N PRO A 26 14.66 -10.83 10.59
CA PRO A 26 15.67 -9.79 10.83
C PRO A 26 16.30 -9.94 12.21
N GLU A 27 17.59 -9.63 12.35
CA GLU A 27 18.28 -9.60 13.63
C GLU A 27 17.57 -8.70 14.67
N ASN A 28 17.05 -7.57 14.19
CA ASN A 28 16.28 -6.63 14.98
C ASN A 28 14.96 -6.34 14.28
N GLY A 29 13.85 -6.82 14.84
CA GLY A 29 12.50 -6.58 14.33
C GLY A 29 11.64 -7.82 14.27
N ILE A 30 10.45 -7.66 13.76
CA ILE A 30 9.41 -8.68 13.67
C ILE A 30 9.68 -9.54 12.43
N PRO A 31 9.68 -10.87 12.52
CA PRO A 31 9.71 -11.75 11.36
C PRO A 31 8.51 -11.48 10.43
N TYR A 32 8.76 -11.52 9.12
CA TYR A 32 7.72 -11.28 8.15
C TYR A 32 7.88 -12.14 6.89
N LEU A 33 6.78 -12.30 6.17
CA LEU A 33 6.69 -12.93 4.87
C LEU A 33 6.47 -11.84 3.81
N SER A 34 7.13 -11.95 2.67
CA SER A 34 6.86 -11.11 1.50
C SER A 34 6.73 -11.92 0.22
N VAL A 35 5.95 -11.40 -0.73
CA VAL A 35 5.94 -11.87 -2.11
C VAL A 35 6.78 -10.90 -2.93
N SER A 36 7.82 -11.39 -3.57
CA SER A 36 8.90 -10.57 -4.12
C SER A 36 9.52 -11.21 -5.38
N TRP A 37 10.65 -10.68 -5.80
CA TRP A 37 11.49 -11.15 -6.91
C TRP A 37 12.95 -11.26 -6.49
N PRO A 38 13.74 -12.10 -7.13
CA PRO A 38 15.17 -12.18 -6.86
C PRO A 38 15.87 -10.81 -6.93
N GLY A 39 16.60 -10.46 -5.87
CA GLY A 39 17.32 -9.20 -5.77
C GLY A 39 16.51 -7.99 -5.28
N MET A 40 15.21 -8.14 -5.03
CA MET A 40 14.40 -7.07 -4.44
C MET A 40 14.51 -7.09 -2.92
N ILE A 41 15.04 -6.02 -2.34
CA ILE A 41 15.22 -5.88 -0.88
C ILE A 41 14.09 -5.10 -0.18
N GLY A 42 13.19 -4.51 -0.93
CA GLY A 42 11.98 -3.85 -0.43
C GLY A 42 10.77 -4.78 -0.44
N VAL A 43 9.64 -4.34 0.08
CA VAL A 43 8.40 -5.12 0.13
C VAL A 43 7.30 -4.42 -0.67
N VAL A 44 6.60 -5.14 -1.53
CA VAL A 44 5.40 -4.68 -2.25
C VAL A 44 4.12 -5.32 -1.71
N SER A 45 4.23 -6.51 -1.14
CA SER A 45 3.15 -7.23 -0.45
C SER A 45 3.76 -8.13 0.61
N GLY A 46 3.22 -8.09 1.81
CA GLY A 46 3.72 -8.94 2.90
C GLY A 46 2.86 -8.89 4.14
N MET A 47 3.24 -9.75 5.08
CA MET A 47 2.61 -9.85 6.40
C MET A 47 3.67 -10.18 7.44
N ASN A 48 3.62 -9.54 8.60
CA ASN A 48 4.48 -9.87 9.72
C ASN A 48 3.81 -10.83 10.72
N LYS A 49 4.61 -11.35 11.64
CA LYS A 49 4.19 -12.33 12.64
C LYS A 49 3.15 -11.75 13.63
N GLU A 50 3.11 -10.44 13.82
CA GLU A 50 2.13 -9.74 14.67
C GLU A 50 0.82 -9.40 13.93
N GLY A 51 0.66 -9.87 12.69
CA GLY A 51 -0.58 -9.74 11.91
C GLY A 51 -0.77 -8.38 11.21
N ILE A 52 0.30 -7.60 11.06
CA ILE A 52 0.30 -6.44 10.16
C ILE A 52 0.51 -6.93 8.73
N THR A 53 -0.36 -6.52 7.84
CA THR A 53 -0.24 -6.76 6.40
C THR A 53 -0.03 -5.45 5.66
N VAL A 54 0.73 -5.48 4.57
CA VAL A 54 0.93 -4.32 3.69
C VAL A 54 0.77 -4.71 2.23
N THR A 55 0.17 -3.83 1.44
CA THR A 55 0.26 -3.86 -0.02
C THR A 55 0.41 -2.43 -0.55
N ILE A 56 1.16 -2.24 -1.63
CA ILE A 56 1.30 -0.93 -2.29
C ILE A 56 0.56 -0.88 -3.62
N ASN A 57 -0.07 0.25 -3.89
CA ASN A 57 -0.76 0.54 -5.13
C ASN A 57 -0.33 1.91 -5.63
N ALA A 58 0.11 1.98 -6.88
CA ALA A 58 0.55 3.25 -7.47
C ALA A 58 -0.58 4.29 -7.48
N GLY A 59 -0.28 5.47 -6.97
CA GLY A 59 -1.09 6.67 -7.08
C GLY A 59 -0.43 7.67 -8.02
N LYS A 60 -1.04 8.84 -8.20
CA LYS A 60 -0.48 9.91 -9.01
C LYS A 60 -0.64 11.26 -8.33
N SER A 61 0.48 11.85 -7.99
CA SER A 61 0.58 13.22 -7.50
C SER A 61 1.90 13.84 -7.97
N LYS A 62 2.43 14.81 -7.25
CA LYS A 62 3.65 15.51 -7.65
C LYS A 62 4.88 14.58 -7.65
N ILE A 63 5.73 14.73 -8.66
CA ILE A 63 7.02 14.05 -8.74
C ILE A 63 8.10 15.01 -8.24
N PRO A 64 8.93 14.64 -7.25
CA PRO A 64 10.03 15.47 -6.78
C PRO A 64 11.24 15.40 -7.72
N LEU A 65 12.08 16.40 -7.64
CA LEU A 65 13.37 16.44 -8.38
C LEU A 65 14.54 15.86 -7.58
N THR A 66 14.29 15.36 -6.36
CA THR A 66 15.34 14.86 -5.46
C THR A 66 15.07 13.45 -5.02
N ALA A 67 16.12 12.64 -4.85
CA ALA A 67 16.04 11.30 -4.27
C ALA A 67 15.53 11.35 -2.83
N LYS A 68 14.66 10.39 -2.47
CA LYS A 68 14.11 10.19 -1.14
C LYS A 68 13.94 8.68 -0.88
N THR A 69 13.25 8.30 0.19
CA THR A 69 13.04 6.89 0.54
C THR A 69 12.18 6.17 -0.50
N PRO A 70 12.63 5.03 -1.08
CA PRO A 70 11.78 4.17 -1.88
C PRO A 70 10.59 3.66 -1.06
N ILE A 71 9.40 3.64 -1.67
CA ILE A 71 8.17 3.24 -0.95
C ILE A 71 8.24 1.78 -0.44
N SER A 72 8.87 0.90 -1.20
CA SER A 72 9.05 -0.50 -0.81
C SER A 72 9.92 -0.68 0.45
N PHE A 73 10.76 0.29 0.80
CA PHE A 73 11.49 0.30 2.06
C PHE A 73 10.63 0.80 3.22
N VAL A 74 9.69 1.71 2.96
CA VAL A 74 8.72 2.14 3.96
C VAL A 74 7.81 0.97 4.36
N THR A 75 7.30 0.22 3.40
CA THR A 75 6.48 -0.97 3.66
C THR A 75 7.26 -2.09 4.36
N ARG A 76 8.53 -2.28 4.00
CA ARG A 76 9.43 -3.19 4.73
C ARG A 76 9.61 -2.74 6.18
N GLU A 77 9.84 -1.45 6.43
CA GLU A 77 9.98 -0.90 7.78
C GLU A 77 8.70 -1.09 8.61
N ILE A 78 7.53 -0.91 7.99
CA ILE A 78 6.24 -1.19 8.63
C ILE A 78 6.17 -2.66 9.06
N LEU A 79 6.46 -3.61 8.17
CA LEU A 79 6.43 -5.04 8.52
C LEU A 79 7.46 -5.40 9.59
N GLN A 80 8.61 -4.75 9.59
CA GLN A 80 9.70 -5.05 10.51
C GLN A 80 9.46 -4.50 11.92
N TYR A 81 8.65 -3.45 12.08
CA TYR A 81 8.56 -2.75 13.35
C TYR A 81 7.14 -2.42 13.84
N ALA A 82 6.12 -2.49 13.01
CA ALA A 82 4.76 -2.17 13.43
C ALA A 82 4.00 -3.41 13.94
N THR A 83 3.27 -3.24 15.03
CA THR A 83 2.33 -4.20 15.60
C THR A 83 0.87 -3.71 15.52
N THR A 84 0.70 -2.41 15.27
CA THR A 84 -0.60 -1.72 15.18
C THR A 84 -0.65 -0.82 13.93
N ILE A 85 -1.87 -0.44 13.56
CA ILE A 85 -2.12 0.53 12.48
C ILE A 85 -1.48 1.89 12.80
N ASP A 86 -1.56 2.34 14.03
CA ASP A 86 -1.02 3.66 14.41
C ASP A 86 0.51 3.69 14.34
N GLU A 87 1.19 2.60 14.68
CA GLU A 87 2.64 2.45 14.47
C GLU A 87 3.00 2.46 12.98
N ALA A 88 2.22 1.75 12.14
CA ALA A 88 2.41 1.77 10.69
C ALA A 88 2.24 3.19 10.10
N ILE A 89 1.24 3.94 10.55
CA ILE A 89 1.03 5.33 10.18
C ILE A 89 2.21 6.22 10.61
N ALA A 90 2.69 6.05 11.84
CA ALA A 90 3.81 6.82 12.37
C ALA A 90 5.10 6.58 11.55
N ILE A 91 5.39 5.32 11.19
CA ILE A 91 6.52 4.95 10.33
C ILE A 91 6.40 5.61 8.95
N ALA A 92 5.26 5.45 8.30
CA ALA A 92 5.03 6.02 6.97
C ALA A 92 5.14 7.56 6.98
N LYS A 93 4.57 8.23 7.98
CA LYS A 93 4.61 9.69 8.14
C LYS A 93 6.01 10.25 8.34
N LYS A 94 6.87 9.49 9.01
CA LYS A 94 8.27 9.89 9.27
C LYS A 94 9.12 9.90 8.00
N ARG A 95 8.76 9.11 6.98
CA ARG A 95 9.56 8.94 5.77
C ARG A 95 9.13 9.91 4.67
N LYS A 96 10.13 10.55 4.06
CA LYS A 96 9.90 11.36 2.85
C LYS A 96 10.11 10.48 1.63
N VAL A 97 9.03 10.25 0.89
CA VAL A 97 9.03 9.43 -0.32
C VAL A 97 9.19 10.29 -1.59
N PHE A 98 9.61 9.68 -2.70
CA PHE A 98 9.71 10.36 -3.99
C PHE A 98 8.64 9.95 -5.00
N VAL A 99 7.82 8.95 -4.66
CA VAL A 99 6.69 8.47 -5.46
C VAL A 99 5.38 8.70 -4.74
N SER A 100 4.29 8.63 -5.49
CA SER A 100 2.93 8.76 -4.98
C SER A 100 2.29 7.39 -4.94
N GLU A 101 2.01 6.90 -3.74
CA GLU A 101 1.56 5.52 -3.51
C GLU A 101 0.50 5.45 -2.40
N SER A 102 -0.39 4.48 -2.54
CA SER A 102 -1.28 4.04 -1.47
C SER A 102 -0.72 2.77 -0.83
N ILE A 103 -0.63 2.75 0.48
CA ILE A 103 -0.27 1.57 1.27
C ILE A 103 -1.53 1.09 1.99
N LEU A 104 -2.11 -0.02 1.54
CA LEU A 104 -3.16 -0.67 2.30
C LEU A 104 -2.51 -1.43 3.45
N VAL A 105 -2.87 -1.06 4.67
CA VAL A 105 -2.42 -1.70 5.90
C VAL A 105 -3.60 -2.38 6.58
N GLY A 106 -3.47 -3.67 6.84
CA GLY A 106 -4.41 -4.41 7.69
C GLY A 106 -3.73 -4.86 8.97
N SER A 107 -4.46 -4.86 10.07
CA SER A 107 -4.00 -5.32 11.37
C SER A 107 -4.96 -6.34 11.99
N ALA A 108 -4.45 -7.51 12.33
CA ALA A 108 -5.20 -8.51 13.05
C ALA A 108 -5.48 -8.07 14.50
N ASN A 109 -4.53 -7.39 15.13
CA ASN A 109 -4.65 -6.89 16.50
C ASN A 109 -5.71 -5.80 16.62
N ASP A 110 -5.70 -4.82 15.69
CA ASP A 110 -6.71 -3.74 15.67
C ASP A 110 -8.04 -4.19 15.07
N LYS A 111 -8.09 -5.37 14.44
CA LYS A 111 -9.26 -5.89 13.68
C LYS A 111 -9.78 -4.88 12.65
N ASN A 112 -8.87 -4.17 12.03
CA ASN A 112 -9.17 -3.05 11.14
C ASN A 112 -8.15 -2.96 10.00
N ALA A 113 -8.48 -2.12 8.99
CA ALA A 113 -7.58 -1.79 7.91
C ALA A 113 -7.72 -0.31 7.52
N VAL A 114 -6.63 0.26 7.01
CA VAL A 114 -6.58 1.64 6.54
C VAL A 114 -5.78 1.72 5.24
N ILE A 115 -5.95 2.82 4.51
CA ILE A 115 -5.08 3.16 3.40
C ILE A 115 -4.26 4.38 3.79
N ILE A 116 -2.95 4.22 3.85
CA ILE A 116 -2.00 5.31 4.04
C ILE A 116 -1.62 5.82 2.65
N GLU A 117 -1.91 7.07 2.40
CA GLU A 117 -1.65 7.70 1.11
C GLU A 117 -0.50 8.68 1.25
N VAL A 118 0.54 8.47 0.46
CA VAL A 118 1.78 9.23 0.54
C VAL A 118 2.15 9.81 -0.82
N SER A 119 2.66 11.02 -0.80
CA SER A 119 3.30 11.68 -1.93
C SER A 119 4.48 12.52 -1.45
N PRO A 120 5.31 13.08 -2.35
CA PRO A 120 6.48 13.86 -1.96
C PRO A 120 6.20 15.06 -1.04
N ASP A 121 5.01 15.60 -1.06
CA ASP A 121 4.63 16.84 -0.37
C ASP A 121 3.31 16.74 0.42
N ASN A 122 2.65 15.57 0.38
CA ASN A 122 1.39 15.39 1.11
C ASN A 122 1.29 13.98 1.72
N PHE A 123 0.45 13.86 2.75
CA PHE A 123 0.20 12.64 3.50
C PHE A 123 -1.25 12.58 3.93
N GLY A 124 -1.90 11.46 3.69
CA GLY A 124 -3.27 11.21 4.09
C GLY A 124 -3.46 9.81 4.66
N VAL A 125 -4.52 9.62 5.42
CA VAL A 125 -4.98 8.31 5.86
C VAL A 125 -6.47 8.21 5.56
N TYR A 126 -6.82 7.24 4.74
CA TYR A 126 -8.20 6.92 4.47
C TYR A 126 -8.65 5.80 5.42
N ARG A 127 -9.71 6.08 6.17
CA ARG A 127 -10.38 5.14 7.08
C ARG A 127 -11.82 4.97 6.62
N VAL A 128 -12.28 3.73 6.54
CA VAL A 128 -13.68 3.46 6.25
C VAL A 128 -14.44 3.40 7.58
N GLU A 129 -15.47 4.21 7.70
CA GLU A 129 -16.39 4.17 8.84
C GLU A 129 -17.53 3.21 8.55
N ASN A 130 -17.92 2.43 9.55
CA ASN A 130 -19.09 1.53 9.50
C ASN A 130 -19.07 0.47 8.39
N SER A 131 -17.87 0.04 7.94
CA SER A 131 -17.72 -1.04 6.98
C SER A 131 -16.62 -2.01 7.39
N SER A 132 -16.85 -3.30 7.16
CA SER A 132 -15.86 -4.36 7.31
C SER A 132 -14.97 -4.53 6.07
N LYS A 133 -15.15 -3.71 5.04
CA LYS A 133 -14.49 -3.84 3.74
C LYS A 133 -13.76 -2.55 3.37
N VAL A 134 -12.49 -2.66 2.98
CA VAL A 134 -11.66 -1.55 2.50
C VAL A 134 -11.18 -1.89 1.10
N PHE A 135 -11.35 -0.97 0.17
CA PHE A 135 -10.95 -1.12 -1.23
C PHE A 135 -9.88 -0.12 -1.58
N CYS A 136 -8.83 -0.58 -2.24
CA CYS A 136 -7.73 0.25 -2.73
C CYS A 136 -7.47 -0.05 -4.20
N THR A 137 -7.57 0.95 -5.05
CA THR A 137 -7.19 0.90 -6.48
C THR A 137 -6.01 1.86 -6.73
N ASN A 138 -6.01 2.61 -7.83
CA ASN A 138 -4.88 3.46 -8.20
C ASN A 138 -5.21 4.97 -8.10
N HIS A 139 -6.03 5.36 -7.13
CA HIS A 139 -6.30 6.76 -6.80
C HIS A 139 -6.34 6.97 -5.30
N PHE A 140 -6.10 8.17 -4.87
CA PHE A 140 -6.19 8.58 -3.47
C PHE A 140 -7.62 8.90 -3.07
N GLN A 141 -8.01 8.50 -1.87
CA GLN A 141 -9.37 8.57 -1.33
C GLN A 141 -9.49 9.49 -0.11
N SER A 142 -8.38 9.81 0.58
CA SER A 142 -8.42 10.64 1.78
C SER A 142 -8.70 12.11 1.46
N GLU A 143 -9.28 12.83 2.42
CA GLU A 143 -9.54 14.27 2.33
C GLU A 143 -8.27 15.09 1.99
N ALA A 144 -7.08 14.59 2.39
CA ALA A 144 -5.81 15.24 2.09
C ALA A 144 -5.54 15.40 0.58
N TYR A 145 -6.13 14.55 -0.24
CA TYR A 145 -5.95 14.54 -1.70
C TYR A 145 -7.22 14.91 -2.49
N LYS A 146 -8.29 15.32 -1.83
CA LYS A 146 -9.57 15.66 -2.46
C LYS A 146 -9.44 16.68 -3.60
N ASN A 147 -8.59 17.69 -3.42
CA ASN A 147 -8.38 18.74 -4.38
C ASN A 147 -7.08 18.59 -5.21
N ASP A 148 -6.44 17.42 -5.15
CA ASP A 148 -5.26 17.14 -5.97
C ASP A 148 -5.66 16.90 -7.43
N LYS A 149 -5.32 17.85 -8.31
CA LYS A 149 -5.68 17.80 -9.74
C LYS A 149 -5.08 16.60 -10.47
N ARG A 150 -3.94 16.10 -10.03
CA ARG A 150 -3.28 14.93 -10.64
C ARG A 150 -3.99 13.66 -10.24
N ASN A 151 -4.43 13.55 -8.97
CA ASN A 151 -5.27 12.46 -8.52
C ASN A 151 -6.60 12.43 -9.28
N GLN A 152 -7.27 13.58 -9.42
CA GLN A 152 -8.51 13.70 -10.21
C GLN A 152 -8.31 13.26 -11.66
N LYS A 153 -7.21 13.67 -12.28
CA LYS A 153 -6.85 13.24 -13.64
C LYS A 153 -6.59 11.73 -13.72
N GLN A 154 -5.91 11.16 -12.73
CA GLN A 154 -5.64 9.72 -12.64
C GLN A 154 -6.92 8.91 -12.54
N ILE A 155 -7.90 9.34 -11.78
CA ILE A 155 -9.22 8.70 -11.66
C ILE A 155 -9.83 8.50 -13.04
N VAL A 156 -9.88 9.56 -13.84
CA VAL A 156 -10.48 9.53 -15.19
C VAL A 156 -9.66 8.69 -16.17
N GLU A 157 -8.32 8.86 -16.19
CA GLU A 157 -7.45 8.25 -17.21
C GLU A 157 -7.18 6.75 -16.98
N SER A 158 -7.24 6.27 -15.73
CA SER A 158 -6.82 4.90 -15.37
C SER A 158 -7.97 3.92 -15.15
N HIS A 159 -9.21 4.33 -15.30
CA HIS A 159 -10.39 3.56 -14.90
C HIS A 159 -10.34 3.05 -13.45
N SER A 160 -9.62 3.77 -12.59
CA SER A 160 -9.41 3.37 -11.20
C SER A 160 -10.70 3.40 -10.38
N GLU A 161 -11.54 4.40 -10.62
CA GLU A 161 -12.86 4.53 -10.00
C GLU A 161 -13.80 3.41 -10.44
N TYR A 162 -13.89 3.14 -11.74
CA TYR A 162 -14.68 2.03 -12.26
C TYR A 162 -14.31 0.68 -11.60
N ARG A 163 -13.01 0.40 -11.45
CA ARG A 163 -12.55 -0.82 -10.77
C ARG A 163 -12.90 -0.82 -9.28
N TYR A 164 -12.87 0.34 -8.66
CA TYR A 164 -13.25 0.51 -7.25
C TYR A 164 -14.75 0.21 -7.04
N GLU A 165 -15.62 0.82 -7.87
CA GLU A 165 -17.06 0.58 -7.86
C GLU A 165 -17.41 -0.88 -8.13
N LYS A 166 -16.71 -1.50 -9.11
CA LYS A 166 -16.92 -2.92 -9.44
C LYS A 166 -16.51 -3.85 -8.30
N LEU A 167 -15.46 -3.54 -7.55
CA LEU A 167 -15.09 -4.28 -6.35
C LEU A 167 -16.16 -4.15 -5.26
N GLN A 168 -16.73 -2.96 -5.08
CA GLN A 168 -17.83 -2.74 -4.14
C GLN A 168 -19.05 -3.57 -4.50
N GLU A 169 -19.48 -3.54 -5.78
CA GLU A 169 -20.60 -4.31 -6.28
C GLU A 169 -20.40 -5.81 -6.05
N LEU A 170 -19.29 -6.37 -6.53
CA LEU A 170 -18.99 -7.81 -6.43
C LEU A 170 -18.92 -8.33 -4.97
N LEU A 171 -18.56 -7.49 -4.03
CA LEU A 171 -18.48 -7.86 -2.61
C LEU A 171 -19.74 -7.50 -1.81
N GLN A 172 -20.73 -6.85 -2.42
CA GLN A 172 -22.07 -6.67 -1.82
C GLN A 172 -22.97 -7.87 -2.09
N GLU A 173 -22.74 -8.59 -3.18
CA GLU A 173 -23.54 -9.73 -3.63
C GLU A 173 -23.24 -11.04 -2.88
N ASN A 174 -22.30 -11.05 -1.89
CA ASN A 174 -21.87 -12.24 -1.13
C ASN A 174 -22.06 -12.08 0.37
#